data_7cd906d91c324d81a0cf68bfaddb8326
#
_entry.id   7cd906d91c324d81a0cf68bfaddb8326
#
_cell.length_a   1.000
_cell.length_b   1.000
_cell.length_c   1.000
_cell.angle_alpha   90.00
_cell.angle_beta   90.00
_cell.angle_gamma   90.00
#
_symmetry.space_group_name_H-M   'P 1'
#
loop_
_entity.id
_entity.type
_entity.pdbx_description
1 polymer ?
#
loop_
_entity_poly.entity_id
_entity_poly.type
_entity_poly.pdbx_seq_one_letter_code
_entity_poly.pdbx_strand_id
1 'polypeptide(L)'
;MPEIGLLPFTRVAMEVAKRVLPPYRSRFSKHQFTQPQLLAILCLMRYEDWTFREAEVRLREHRELRDILHLESVPDYTTLYRFLRRLDDDSITRGLAETVRRLRRSSRRGRRRAAVAVDGTGLSPHAVSTYFLRRIEQQTRGKTRYRHYLKWLVAADVDRQIILAQRARQGPRCDTPALPGLVDAASRTIPIGLVLADAEFDSEANHHHIRGTLGAHSVIPTNPRRGIPEGEIRYQMHRAFPRKLYGPRAKIETVFSVIKRKLSAKAPGRSLPLQVRQALLLGLTFNLYRLRHPLTHRGCQQSHLKSFGMNTYRKSGGLPLTLTSKSPFNLHFARHHAVKRKSPARQKPEGGADVSLR
;
A
#
# COMPACT_ATOMS: atom_id res chain seq x y z
N MET A 1 14.12 7.76 -5.54
CA MET A 1 13.63 8.55 -4.39
C MET A 1 14.79 8.63 -3.41
N PRO A 2 15.14 9.79 -2.90
CA PRO A 2 16.21 9.90 -1.92
C PRO A 2 15.84 9.13 -0.65
N GLU A 3 16.80 8.39 -0.11
CA GLU A 3 16.69 7.75 1.18
C GLU A 3 16.52 8.81 2.26
N ILE A 4 15.63 8.59 3.20
CA ILE A 4 15.38 9.57 4.25
C ILE A 4 15.71 8.91 5.59
N GLY A 5 16.54 9.59 6.34
CA GLY A 5 17.07 9.11 7.61
C GLY A 5 15.99 8.81 8.67
N LEU A 6 16.41 8.06 9.68
CA LEU A 6 15.58 7.61 10.80
C LEU A 6 14.95 8.77 11.57
N LEU A 7 15.70 9.87 11.76
CA LEU A 7 15.27 10.98 12.61
C LEU A 7 14.04 11.71 12.07
N PRO A 8 13.97 12.11 10.78
CA PRO A 8 12.76 12.71 10.21
C PRO A 8 11.55 11.77 10.27
N PHE A 9 11.75 10.47 10.02
CA PHE A 9 10.68 9.48 10.13
C PHE A 9 10.15 9.41 11.57
N THR A 10 11.04 9.32 12.54
CA THR A 10 10.69 9.21 13.96
C THR A 10 9.93 10.43 14.46
N ARG A 11 10.31 11.65 14.05
CA ARG A 11 9.58 12.89 14.38
C ARG A 11 8.14 12.83 13.89
N VAL A 12 7.93 12.47 12.62
CA VAL A 12 6.57 12.38 12.06
C VAL A 12 5.76 11.26 12.73
N ALA A 13 6.39 10.12 13.00
CA ALA A 13 5.74 9.01 13.72
C ALA A 13 5.29 9.44 15.12
N MET A 14 6.17 10.12 15.87
CA MET A 14 5.85 10.63 17.21
C MET A 14 4.73 11.66 17.20
N GLU A 15 4.76 12.59 16.25
CA GLU A 15 3.70 13.60 16.11
C GLU A 15 2.34 12.99 15.77
N VAL A 16 2.28 11.97 14.89
CA VAL A 16 1.04 11.26 14.58
C VAL A 16 0.57 10.48 15.81
N ALA A 17 1.48 9.77 16.47
CA ALA A 17 1.16 9.00 17.66
C ALA A 17 0.58 9.85 18.79
N LYS A 18 1.14 11.05 19.07
CA LYS A 18 0.63 12.01 20.06
C LYS A 18 -0.80 12.49 19.77
N ARG A 19 -1.23 12.50 18.50
CA ARG A 19 -2.59 12.93 18.14
C ARG A 19 -3.64 11.83 18.28
N VAL A 20 -3.23 10.58 18.26
CA VAL A 20 -4.18 9.44 18.19
C VAL A 20 -4.25 8.62 19.47
N LEU A 21 -3.23 8.72 20.33
CA LEU A 21 -3.17 8.00 21.58
C LEU A 21 -3.04 8.97 22.76
N PRO A 22 -3.78 8.72 23.86
CA PRO A 22 -3.50 9.39 25.12
C PRO A 22 -2.13 8.97 25.65
N PRO A 23 -1.49 9.77 26.51
CA PRO A 23 -0.20 9.42 27.10
C PRO A 23 -0.22 8.05 27.78
N TYR A 24 -1.25 7.77 28.55
CA TYR A 24 -1.41 6.53 29.31
C TYR A 24 -2.82 5.96 29.12
N ARG A 25 -2.94 4.64 29.25
CA ARG A 25 -4.23 3.97 29.13
C ARG A 25 -5.16 4.21 30.31
N SER A 26 -4.61 4.31 31.50
CA SER A 26 -5.35 4.56 32.74
C SER A 26 -4.45 5.26 33.75
N ARG A 27 -5.07 5.79 34.84
CA ARG A 27 -4.35 6.37 35.99
C ARG A 27 -3.42 5.38 36.70
N PHE A 28 -3.65 4.08 36.55
CA PHE A 28 -2.83 3.01 37.14
C PHE A 28 -1.68 2.55 36.24
N SER A 29 -1.49 3.17 35.08
CA SER A 29 -0.36 2.85 34.21
C SER A 29 0.95 3.22 34.90
N LYS A 30 2.00 2.39 34.71
CA LYS A 30 3.36 2.81 35.03
C LYS A 30 3.72 3.99 34.13
N HIS A 31 4.03 5.16 34.71
CA HIS A 31 4.27 6.42 33.98
C HIS A 31 5.68 6.51 33.38
N GLN A 32 6.31 5.38 33.11
CA GLN A 32 7.67 5.30 32.56
C GLN A 32 7.70 5.55 31.05
N PHE A 33 6.76 4.96 30.28
CA PHE A 33 6.66 5.11 28.83
C PHE A 33 5.26 5.45 28.43
N THR A 34 5.11 6.49 27.60
CA THR A 34 3.81 6.89 27.04
C THR A 34 3.42 6.01 25.87
N GLN A 35 2.12 5.82 25.62
CA GLN A 35 1.63 5.07 24.47
C GLN A 35 2.10 5.66 23.13
N PRO A 36 2.15 7.01 22.93
CA PRO A 36 2.70 7.61 21.73
C PRO A 36 4.18 7.24 21.48
N GLN A 37 5.03 7.23 22.52
CA GLN A 37 6.41 6.79 22.40
C GLN A 37 6.50 5.36 21.89
N LEU A 38 5.75 4.45 22.52
CA LEU A 38 5.75 3.03 22.18
C LEU A 38 5.20 2.79 20.76
N LEU A 39 4.14 3.51 20.33
CA LEU A 39 3.63 3.42 18.96
C LEU A 39 4.67 3.92 17.93
N ALA A 40 5.32 5.05 18.20
CA ALA A 40 6.36 5.57 17.31
C ALA A 40 7.53 4.59 17.17
N ILE A 41 7.95 3.92 18.27
CA ILE A 41 8.96 2.87 18.23
C ILE A 41 8.48 1.67 17.41
N LEU A 42 7.23 1.21 17.56
CA LEU A 42 6.71 0.13 16.73
C LEU A 42 6.69 0.48 15.23
N CYS A 43 6.35 1.73 14.89
CA CYS A 43 6.42 2.19 13.50
C CYS A 43 7.88 2.23 13.00
N LEU A 44 8.83 2.66 13.83
CA LEU A 44 10.25 2.68 13.51
C LEU A 44 10.79 1.25 13.31
N MET A 45 10.41 0.31 14.17
CA MET A 45 10.73 -1.10 14.00
C MET A 45 10.23 -1.65 12.65
N ARG A 46 9.02 -1.29 12.23
CA ARG A 46 8.48 -1.71 10.92
C ARG A 46 9.15 -1.00 9.76
N TYR A 47 9.65 0.22 9.96
CA TYR A 47 10.37 0.98 8.96
C TYR A 47 11.74 0.38 8.65
N GLU A 48 12.46 -0.08 9.67
CA GLU A 48 13.80 -0.67 9.58
C GLU A 48 13.81 -2.21 9.60
N ASP A 49 12.63 -2.84 9.67
CA ASP A 49 12.44 -4.30 9.84
C ASP A 49 13.17 -4.87 11.07
N TRP A 50 13.30 -4.08 12.16
CA TRP A 50 13.91 -4.51 13.40
C TRP A 50 13.04 -5.49 14.18
N THR A 51 13.67 -6.45 14.81
CA THR A 51 13.08 -7.25 15.89
C THR A 51 12.92 -6.42 17.17
N PHE A 52 12.14 -6.92 18.13
CA PHE A 52 11.98 -6.24 19.43
C PHE A 52 13.30 -6.08 20.18
N ARG A 53 14.20 -7.08 20.10
CA ARG A 53 15.51 -7.02 20.75
C ARG A 53 16.45 -6.04 20.04
N GLU A 54 16.46 -6.04 18.73
CA GLU A 54 17.22 -5.06 17.95
C GLU A 54 16.76 -3.64 18.23
N ALA A 55 15.45 -3.39 18.33
CA ALA A 55 14.92 -2.08 18.68
C ALA A 55 15.45 -1.58 20.03
N GLU A 56 15.51 -2.44 21.04
CA GLU A 56 16.11 -2.09 22.34
C GLU A 56 17.58 -1.72 22.20
N VAL A 57 18.39 -2.54 21.51
CA VAL A 57 19.82 -2.27 21.30
C VAL A 57 20.01 -0.97 20.51
N ARG A 58 19.31 -0.80 19.38
CA ARG A 58 19.42 0.40 18.55
C ARG A 58 19.02 1.68 19.28
N LEU A 59 17.99 1.62 20.12
CA LEU A 59 17.60 2.77 20.95
C LEU A 59 18.66 3.09 22.02
N ARG A 60 19.41 2.11 22.53
CA ARG A 60 20.54 2.36 23.44
C ARG A 60 21.71 3.03 22.73
N GLU A 61 21.99 2.66 21.50
CA GLU A 61 23.10 3.18 20.70
C GLU A 61 22.83 4.60 20.14
N HIS A 62 21.56 4.91 19.73
CA HIS A 62 21.22 6.16 19.05
C HIS A 62 20.61 7.20 20.00
N ARG A 63 21.43 8.13 20.48
CA ARG A 63 20.99 9.21 21.38
C ARG A 63 19.93 10.10 20.73
N GLU A 64 20.13 10.51 19.46
CA GLU A 64 19.20 11.39 18.75
C GLU A 64 17.80 10.79 18.61
N LEU A 65 17.68 9.45 18.48
CA LEU A 65 16.38 8.79 18.46
C LEU A 65 15.70 8.88 19.83
N ARG A 66 16.46 8.70 20.93
CA ARG A 66 15.91 8.86 22.28
C ARG A 66 15.44 10.28 22.53
N ASP A 67 16.22 11.28 22.10
CA ASP A 67 15.86 12.70 22.25
C ASP A 67 14.57 13.04 21.50
N ILE A 68 14.40 12.57 20.25
CA ILE A 68 13.17 12.77 19.47
C ILE A 68 11.96 12.07 20.09
N LEU A 69 12.18 10.88 20.64
CA LEU A 69 11.16 10.09 21.30
C LEU A 69 10.88 10.56 22.74
N HIS A 70 11.67 11.52 23.26
CA HIS A 70 11.64 11.98 24.65
C HIS A 70 11.76 10.81 25.65
N LEU A 71 12.74 9.92 25.43
CA LEU A 71 12.98 8.75 26.28
C LEU A 71 14.04 9.08 27.32
N GLU A 72 13.68 9.04 28.59
CA GLU A 72 14.63 9.10 29.72
C GLU A 72 15.36 7.75 29.91
N SER A 73 14.66 6.65 29.64
CA SER A 73 15.19 5.30 29.65
C SER A 73 14.75 4.53 28.42
N VAL A 74 15.46 3.47 28.03
CA VAL A 74 15.10 2.64 26.86
C VAL A 74 14.10 1.56 27.28
N PRO A 75 12.95 1.43 26.59
CA PRO A 75 12.01 0.37 26.89
C PRO A 75 12.63 -1.00 26.53
N ASP A 76 12.53 -1.94 27.47
CA ASP A 76 12.88 -3.33 27.27
C ASP A 76 12.02 -3.96 26.15
N TYR A 77 12.58 -4.93 25.42
CA TYR A 77 11.89 -5.63 24.33
C TYR A 77 10.56 -6.25 24.75
N THR A 78 10.41 -6.69 26.01
CA THR A 78 9.15 -7.24 26.52
C THR A 78 8.10 -6.17 26.71
N THR A 79 8.49 -4.93 27.04
CA THR A 79 7.59 -3.77 27.11
C THR A 79 7.01 -3.44 25.76
N LEU A 80 7.83 -3.41 24.70
CA LEU A 80 7.37 -3.20 23.32
C LEU A 80 6.44 -4.32 22.86
N TYR A 81 6.78 -5.58 23.13
CA TYR A 81 5.95 -6.73 22.81
C TYR A 81 4.60 -6.71 23.54
N ARG A 82 4.62 -6.43 24.86
CA ARG A 82 3.39 -6.30 25.66
C ARG A 82 2.52 -5.15 25.17
N PHE A 83 3.12 -4.04 24.76
CA PHE A 83 2.38 -2.93 24.16
C PHE A 83 1.73 -3.34 22.85
N LEU A 84 2.44 -4.00 21.92
CA LEU A 84 1.84 -4.51 20.69
C LEU A 84 0.67 -5.48 20.98
N ARG A 85 0.79 -6.34 21.99
CA ARG A 85 -0.29 -7.27 22.38
C ARG A 85 -1.57 -6.57 22.85
N ARG A 86 -1.47 -5.43 23.49
CA ARG A 86 -2.61 -4.68 24.03
C ARG A 86 -3.08 -3.52 23.16
N LEU A 87 -2.29 -3.16 22.14
CA LEU A 87 -2.66 -2.11 21.18
C LEU A 87 -3.89 -2.59 20.40
N ASP A 88 -4.93 -1.77 20.35
CA ASP A 88 -6.11 -2.07 19.56
C ASP A 88 -5.92 -1.69 18.07
N ASP A 89 -6.64 -2.39 17.20
CA ASP A 89 -6.57 -2.18 15.76
C ASP A 89 -7.13 -0.80 15.36
N ASP A 90 -8.08 -0.28 16.14
CA ASP A 90 -8.69 1.05 15.92
C ASP A 90 -7.68 2.17 16.16
N SER A 91 -6.79 2.02 17.13
CA SER A 91 -5.69 2.99 17.35
C SER A 91 -4.77 3.09 16.14
N ILE A 92 -4.42 1.96 15.52
CA ILE A 92 -3.61 1.95 14.29
C ILE A 92 -4.40 2.58 13.14
N THR A 93 -5.70 2.28 13.03
CA THR A 93 -6.60 2.85 12.03
C THR A 93 -6.75 4.36 12.19
N ARG A 94 -6.88 4.87 13.42
CA ARG A 94 -6.86 6.32 13.69
C ARG A 94 -5.54 6.96 13.29
N GLY A 95 -4.41 6.27 13.55
CA GLY A 95 -3.08 6.70 13.08
C GLY A 95 -3.02 6.83 11.57
N LEU A 96 -3.53 5.83 10.85
CA LEU A 96 -3.61 5.84 9.39
C LEU A 96 -4.45 7.04 8.90
N ALA A 97 -5.64 7.23 9.46
CA ALA A 97 -6.53 8.36 9.10
C ALA A 97 -5.88 9.73 9.37
N GLU A 98 -5.12 9.87 10.47
CA GLU A 98 -4.37 11.11 10.76
C GLU A 98 -3.30 11.40 9.72
N THR A 99 -2.60 10.36 9.22
CA THR A 99 -1.64 10.55 8.11
C THR A 99 -2.31 11.08 6.85
N VAL A 100 -3.51 10.58 6.52
CA VAL A 100 -4.30 11.05 5.37
C VAL A 100 -4.73 12.51 5.56
N ARG A 101 -5.22 12.87 6.75
CA ARG A 101 -5.61 14.26 7.07
C ARG A 101 -4.44 15.23 6.91
N ARG A 102 -3.24 14.87 7.36
CA ARG A 102 -2.03 15.69 7.22
C ARG A 102 -1.66 15.93 5.75
N LEU A 103 -1.69 14.86 4.93
CA LEU A 103 -1.42 14.97 3.49
C LEU A 103 -2.44 15.88 2.78
N ARG A 104 -3.71 15.81 3.17
CA ARG A 104 -4.74 16.70 2.62
C ARG A 104 -4.49 18.18 2.94
N ARG A 105 -4.09 18.48 4.18
CA ARG A 105 -3.77 19.86 4.60
C ARG A 105 -2.57 20.43 3.87
N SER A 106 -1.59 19.61 3.51
CA SER A 106 -0.39 20.04 2.78
C SER A 106 -0.60 20.18 1.28
N SER A 107 -1.68 19.63 0.73
CA SER A 107 -1.97 19.63 -0.71
C SER A 107 -2.85 20.82 -1.09
N ARG A 108 -2.36 21.67 -2.04
CA ARG A 108 -3.15 22.74 -2.66
C ARG A 108 -4.22 22.23 -3.64
N ARG A 109 -4.22 20.95 -3.98
CA ARG A 109 -5.26 20.31 -4.81
C ARG A 109 -6.55 20.19 -3.98
N GLY A 110 -7.46 21.11 -4.22
CA GLY A 110 -8.72 21.27 -3.51
C GLY A 110 -9.58 20.01 -3.38
N ARG A 111 -10.83 20.15 -3.01
CA ARG A 111 -11.84 19.12 -2.66
C ARG A 111 -12.18 18.08 -3.74
N ARG A 112 -11.27 17.79 -4.68
CA ARG A 112 -11.50 16.77 -5.73
C ARG A 112 -11.71 15.40 -5.08
N ARG A 113 -12.78 14.71 -5.52
CA ARG A 113 -13.03 13.32 -5.14
C ARG A 113 -11.88 12.43 -5.60
N ALA A 114 -11.43 11.51 -4.74
CA ALA A 114 -10.30 10.64 -5.05
C ALA A 114 -10.69 9.49 -5.98
N ALA A 115 -9.74 9.05 -6.81
CA ALA A 115 -9.75 7.74 -7.41
C ALA A 115 -9.04 6.78 -6.44
N VAL A 116 -9.73 5.70 -6.06
CA VAL A 116 -9.27 4.72 -5.09
C VAL A 116 -9.08 3.38 -5.76
N ALA A 117 -7.88 2.82 -5.68
CA ALA A 117 -7.61 1.45 -6.09
C ALA A 117 -7.71 0.53 -4.87
N VAL A 118 -8.37 -0.63 -5.06
CA VAL A 118 -8.51 -1.68 -4.05
C VAL A 118 -7.86 -2.95 -4.56
N ASP A 119 -7.01 -3.55 -3.71
CA ASP A 119 -6.35 -4.80 -4.03
C ASP A 119 -5.91 -5.53 -2.76
N GLY A 120 -5.56 -6.79 -2.89
CA GLY A 120 -5.09 -7.64 -1.81
C GLY A 120 -3.70 -8.20 -2.05
N THR A 121 -2.94 -8.39 -0.99
CA THR A 121 -1.65 -9.07 -1.06
C THR A 121 -1.45 -10.04 0.09
N GLY A 122 -0.64 -11.07 -0.11
CA GLY A 122 -0.22 -11.99 0.94
C GLY A 122 1.00 -11.45 1.68
N LEU A 123 0.98 -11.57 3.02
CA LEU A 123 2.12 -11.36 3.90
C LEU A 123 2.49 -12.65 4.60
N SER A 124 3.78 -12.96 4.68
CA SER A 124 4.27 -14.12 5.41
C SER A 124 4.23 -13.88 6.92
N PRO A 125 3.65 -14.78 7.73
CA PRO A 125 3.68 -14.65 9.19
C PRO A 125 5.06 -14.96 9.79
N HIS A 126 5.91 -15.71 9.05
CA HIS A 126 7.29 -16.06 9.46
C HIS A 126 8.16 -16.31 8.24
N ALA A 127 9.47 -16.41 8.47
CA ALA A 127 10.38 -16.94 7.47
C ALA A 127 10.14 -18.46 7.37
N VAL A 128 9.55 -18.92 6.28
CA VAL A 128 9.35 -20.35 6.02
C VAL A 128 10.34 -20.79 4.97
N SER A 129 11.10 -21.86 5.26
CA SER A 129 12.01 -22.47 4.31
C SER A 129 11.24 -23.00 3.10
N THR A 130 11.70 -22.68 1.89
CA THR A 130 11.13 -23.22 0.64
C THR A 130 11.24 -24.75 0.58
N TYR A 131 12.28 -25.31 1.18
CA TYR A 131 12.46 -26.74 1.34
C TYR A 131 11.34 -27.36 2.20
N PHE A 132 11.03 -26.73 3.34
CA PHE A 132 9.96 -27.18 4.23
C PHE A 132 8.59 -27.16 3.53
N LEU A 133 8.31 -26.12 2.75
CA LEU A 133 7.08 -26.03 1.96
C LEU A 133 6.97 -27.14 0.93
N ARG A 134 8.04 -27.40 0.18
CA ARG A 134 8.10 -28.50 -0.80
C ARG A 134 7.90 -29.88 -0.14
N ARG A 135 8.52 -30.09 1.01
CA ARG A 135 8.40 -31.34 1.76
C ARG A 135 6.96 -31.59 2.23
N ILE A 136 6.27 -30.56 2.77
CA ILE A 136 4.86 -30.69 3.16
C ILE A 136 3.99 -30.96 1.93
N GLU A 137 4.22 -30.27 0.83
CA GLU A 137 3.45 -30.45 -0.40
C GLU A 137 3.63 -31.87 -0.97
N GLN A 138 4.82 -32.43 -0.93
CA GLN A 138 5.12 -33.80 -1.30
C GLN A 138 4.47 -34.82 -0.35
N GLN A 139 4.59 -34.65 0.97
CA GLN A 139 4.02 -35.55 1.97
C GLN A 139 2.49 -35.60 1.92
N THR A 140 1.86 -34.51 1.55
CA THR A 140 0.39 -34.42 1.47
C THR A 140 -0.15 -34.68 0.06
N ARG A 141 0.71 -35.12 -0.89
CA ARG A 141 0.36 -35.34 -2.30
C ARG A 141 -0.42 -34.16 -2.90
N GLY A 142 -0.02 -32.93 -2.60
CA GLY A 142 -0.68 -31.73 -3.06
C GLY A 142 -2.04 -31.42 -2.40
N LYS A 143 -2.55 -32.27 -1.49
CA LYS A 143 -3.85 -32.06 -0.81
C LYS A 143 -3.79 -30.96 0.24
N THR A 144 -2.63 -30.73 0.86
CA THR A 144 -2.46 -29.67 1.86
C THR A 144 -1.53 -28.60 1.29
N ARG A 145 -2.09 -27.61 0.63
CA ARG A 145 -1.34 -26.39 0.31
C ARG A 145 -1.04 -25.67 1.62
N TYR A 146 0.21 -25.23 1.80
CA TYR A 146 0.59 -24.42 2.95
C TYR A 146 -0.21 -23.11 2.93
N ARG A 147 -1.27 -23.06 3.76
CA ARG A 147 -2.28 -21.99 3.73
C ARG A 147 -2.05 -20.89 4.77
N HIS A 148 -0.91 -20.89 5.47
CA HIS A 148 -0.63 -19.94 6.53
C HIS A 148 0.01 -18.66 5.96
N TYR A 149 -0.80 -17.84 5.32
CA TYR A 149 -0.43 -16.46 5.03
C TYR A 149 -1.51 -15.50 5.53
N LEU A 150 -1.09 -14.29 5.83
CA LEU A 150 -2.01 -13.23 6.17
C LEU A 150 -2.42 -12.52 4.88
N LYS A 151 -3.71 -12.46 4.58
CA LYS A 151 -4.23 -11.68 3.47
C LYS A 151 -4.47 -10.25 3.95
N TRP A 152 -3.81 -9.30 3.30
CA TRP A 152 -3.89 -7.89 3.61
C TRP A 152 -4.52 -7.15 2.44
N LEU A 153 -5.70 -6.54 2.69
CA LEU A 153 -6.49 -5.77 1.74
C LEU A 153 -6.26 -4.29 1.98
N VAL A 154 -6.09 -3.54 0.92
CA VAL A 154 -5.76 -2.12 0.96
C VAL A 154 -6.62 -1.35 -0.02
N ALA A 155 -7.16 -0.21 0.41
CA ALA A 155 -7.72 0.83 -0.43
C ALA A 155 -6.75 2.02 -0.44
N ALA A 156 -6.22 2.37 -1.61
CA ALA A 156 -5.21 3.42 -1.76
C ALA A 156 -5.67 4.52 -2.72
N ASP A 157 -5.37 5.77 -2.39
CA ASP A 157 -5.50 6.92 -3.30
C ASP A 157 -4.51 6.76 -4.45
N VAL A 158 -5.04 6.68 -5.66
CA VAL A 158 -4.26 6.43 -6.89
C VAL A 158 -3.28 7.58 -7.20
N ASP A 159 -3.69 8.82 -6.95
CA ASP A 159 -2.89 9.99 -7.29
C ASP A 159 -1.79 10.25 -6.26
N ARG A 160 -2.12 10.09 -4.98
CA ARG A 160 -1.18 10.33 -3.87
C ARG A 160 -0.38 9.10 -3.50
N GLN A 161 -0.82 7.92 -3.92
CA GLN A 161 -0.24 6.64 -3.55
C GLN A 161 -0.11 6.48 -2.03
N ILE A 162 -1.19 6.73 -1.30
CA ILE A 162 -1.31 6.58 0.14
C ILE A 162 -2.45 5.62 0.47
N ILE A 163 -2.30 4.88 1.55
CA ILE A 163 -3.33 3.97 2.05
C ILE A 163 -4.40 4.79 2.78
N LEU A 164 -5.65 4.64 2.35
CA LEU A 164 -6.82 5.28 2.96
C LEU A 164 -7.48 4.37 3.99
N ALA A 165 -7.57 3.09 3.68
CA ALA A 165 -8.11 2.05 4.54
C ALA A 165 -7.38 0.72 4.29
N GLN A 166 -7.40 -0.14 5.31
CA GLN A 166 -6.76 -1.44 5.26
C GLN A 166 -7.47 -2.46 6.15
N ARG A 167 -7.37 -3.72 5.77
CA ARG A 167 -7.88 -4.85 6.56
C ARG A 167 -6.97 -6.05 6.39
N ALA A 168 -6.65 -6.72 7.48
CA ALA A 168 -5.87 -7.94 7.46
C ALA A 168 -6.65 -9.10 8.05
N ARG A 169 -6.50 -10.29 7.48
CA ARG A 169 -7.19 -11.52 7.91
C ARG A 169 -6.41 -12.75 7.49
N GLN A 170 -6.70 -13.87 8.07
CA GLN A 170 -6.11 -15.14 7.65
C GLN A 170 -6.55 -15.49 6.21
N GLY A 171 -5.61 -15.83 5.34
CA GLY A 171 -5.88 -16.38 4.01
C GLY A 171 -6.03 -17.92 4.01
N PRO A 172 -6.49 -18.51 2.90
CA PRO A 172 -7.17 -17.87 1.78
C PRO A 172 -8.65 -17.59 2.08
N ARG A 173 -9.16 -16.44 1.64
CA ARG A 173 -10.59 -16.10 1.71
C ARG A 173 -10.98 -15.27 0.50
N CYS A 174 -12.23 -15.38 0.06
CA CYS A 174 -12.80 -14.56 -1.00
C CYS A 174 -12.79 -13.08 -0.63
N ASP A 175 -12.34 -12.20 -1.53
CA ASP A 175 -12.20 -10.76 -1.28
C ASP A 175 -13.49 -9.98 -1.52
N THR A 176 -14.37 -10.51 -2.36
CA THR A 176 -15.64 -9.87 -2.77
C THR A 176 -16.42 -9.26 -1.60
N PRO A 177 -16.69 -9.98 -0.48
CA PRO A 177 -17.48 -9.42 0.62
C PRO A 177 -16.72 -8.43 1.51
N ALA A 178 -15.43 -8.25 1.30
CA ALA A 178 -14.64 -7.30 2.10
C ALA A 178 -14.63 -5.89 1.49
N LEU A 179 -14.99 -5.74 0.21
CA LEU A 179 -14.92 -4.48 -0.52
C LEU A 179 -15.79 -3.38 0.10
N PRO A 180 -17.09 -3.59 0.40
CA PRO A 180 -17.94 -2.54 0.95
C PRO A 180 -17.35 -1.91 2.21
N GLY A 181 -17.03 -2.71 3.21
CA GLY A 181 -16.46 -2.20 4.46
C GLY A 181 -15.10 -1.50 4.31
N LEU A 182 -14.30 -1.90 3.30
CA LEU A 182 -13.01 -1.26 3.04
C LEU A 182 -13.17 0.11 2.35
N VAL A 183 -14.08 0.23 1.39
CA VAL A 183 -14.35 1.52 0.71
C VAL A 183 -15.11 2.49 1.62
N ASP A 184 -15.99 1.99 2.49
CA ASP A 184 -16.65 2.80 3.52
C ASP A 184 -15.63 3.38 4.51
N ALA A 185 -14.68 2.56 4.97
CA ALA A 185 -13.60 3.05 5.83
C ALA A 185 -12.73 4.10 5.12
N ALA A 186 -12.45 3.93 3.83
CA ALA A 186 -11.73 4.91 3.03
C ALA A 186 -12.51 6.21 2.84
N SER A 187 -13.83 6.13 2.62
CA SER A 187 -14.71 7.29 2.38
C SER A 187 -14.82 8.22 3.60
N ARG A 188 -14.66 7.67 4.83
CA ARG A 188 -14.62 8.46 6.08
C ARG A 188 -13.41 9.39 6.14
N THR A 189 -12.35 9.10 5.38
CA THR A 189 -11.12 9.92 5.39
C THR A 189 -11.06 10.92 4.25
N ILE A 190 -11.61 10.57 3.08
CA ILE A 190 -11.58 11.38 1.86
C ILE A 190 -12.81 11.09 0.99
N PRO A 191 -13.44 12.11 0.35
CA PRO A 191 -14.51 11.87 -0.63
C PRO A 191 -14.01 11.05 -1.81
N ILE A 192 -14.70 9.95 -2.14
CA ILE A 192 -14.35 9.05 -3.23
C ILE A 192 -15.23 9.36 -4.45
N GLY A 193 -14.62 9.44 -5.64
CA GLY A 193 -15.33 9.62 -6.90
C GLY A 193 -15.24 8.42 -7.84
N LEU A 194 -14.23 7.57 -7.64
CA LEU A 194 -13.98 6.40 -8.48
C LEU A 194 -13.36 5.29 -7.63
N VAL A 195 -13.87 4.08 -7.75
CA VAL A 195 -13.31 2.87 -7.16
C VAL A 195 -12.87 1.92 -8.28
N LEU A 196 -11.62 1.50 -8.21
CA LEU A 196 -10.97 0.56 -9.13
C LEU A 196 -10.59 -0.70 -8.34
N ALA A 197 -11.05 -1.87 -8.74
CA ALA A 197 -10.68 -3.12 -8.12
C ALA A 197 -10.45 -4.21 -9.17
N ASP A 198 -9.83 -5.31 -8.79
CA ASP A 198 -9.62 -6.42 -9.72
C ASP A 198 -10.86 -7.33 -9.85
N ALA A 199 -10.79 -8.32 -10.74
CA ALA A 199 -11.88 -9.25 -11.00
C ALA A 199 -12.24 -10.16 -9.79
N GLU A 200 -11.39 -10.25 -8.75
CA GLU A 200 -11.75 -10.99 -7.54
C GLU A 200 -12.84 -10.29 -6.74
N PHE A 201 -12.99 -8.97 -6.91
CA PHE A 201 -14.04 -8.17 -6.29
C PHE A 201 -15.32 -8.07 -7.12
N ASP A 202 -15.38 -8.71 -8.32
CA ASP A 202 -16.52 -8.66 -9.20
C ASP A 202 -17.79 -9.18 -8.53
N SER A 203 -18.78 -8.32 -8.38
CA SER A 203 -20.11 -8.62 -7.83
C SER A 203 -21.05 -7.46 -8.12
N GLU A 204 -22.27 -7.75 -8.56
CA GLU A 204 -23.30 -6.72 -8.77
C GLU A 204 -23.58 -5.94 -7.48
N ALA A 205 -23.62 -6.63 -6.33
CA ALA A 205 -23.78 -6.00 -5.01
C ALA A 205 -22.67 -5.00 -4.70
N ASN A 206 -21.42 -5.28 -5.08
CA ASN A 206 -20.31 -4.34 -4.89
C ASN A 206 -20.45 -3.10 -5.77
N HIS A 207 -20.89 -3.27 -7.02
CA HIS A 207 -21.17 -2.14 -7.90
C HIS A 207 -22.30 -1.27 -7.34
N HIS A 208 -23.41 -1.88 -6.89
CA HIS A 208 -24.53 -1.16 -6.27
C HIS A 208 -24.12 -0.43 -5.02
N HIS A 209 -23.32 -1.04 -4.13
CA HIS A 209 -22.81 -0.37 -2.94
C HIS A 209 -21.98 0.87 -3.28
N ILE A 210 -21.03 0.75 -4.23
CA ILE A 210 -20.18 1.87 -4.62
C ILE A 210 -20.99 2.98 -5.29
N ARG A 211 -21.89 2.63 -6.21
CA ARG A 211 -22.66 3.63 -6.97
C ARG A 211 -23.82 4.21 -6.17
N GLY A 212 -24.57 3.36 -5.47
CA GLY A 212 -25.75 3.77 -4.72
C GLY A 212 -25.41 4.39 -3.35
N THR A 213 -24.57 3.71 -2.54
CA THR A 213 -24.29 4.17 -1.17
C THR A 213 -23.22 5.26 -1.13
N LEU A 214 -22.13 5.11 -1.90
CA LEU A 214 -21.04 6.09 -1.89
C LEU A 214 -21.18 7.20 -2.94
N GLY A 215 -22.08 7.06 -3.90
CA GLY A 215 -22.23 7.99 -5.02
C GLY A 215 -20.92 8.14 -5.83
N ALA A 216 -20.18 7.03 -5.99
CA ALA A 216 -18.93 6.97 -6.72
C ALA A 216 -19.03 6.05 -7.94
N HIS A 217 -18.20 6.24 -8.95
CA HIS A 217 -18.11 5.31 -10.06
C HIS A 217 -17.36 4.05 -9.64
N SER A 218 -17.81 2.88 -10.15
CA SER A 218 -17.14 1.59 -9.94
C SER A 218 -16.63 1.04 -11.26
N VAL A 219 -15.36 0.65 -11.33
CA VAL A 219 -14.75 -0.04 -12.48
C VAL A 219 -14.05 -1.29 -11.98
N ILE A 220 -14.71 -2.42 -12.17
CA ILE A 220 -14.26 -3.75 -11.76
C ILE A 220 -14.46 -4.67 -12.96
N PRO A 221 -13.40 -5.31 -13.48
CA PRO A 221 -13.56 -6.25 -14.60
C PRO A 221 -14.36 -7.46 -14.16
N THR A 222 -15.17 -7.99 -15.09
CA THR A 222 -15.93 -9.23 -14.85
C THR A 222 -14.98 -10.42 -14.67
N ASN A 223 -15.32 -11.29 -13.73
CA ASN A 223 -14.54 -12.49 -13.48
C ASN A 223 -14.97 -13.60 -14.47
N PRO A 224 -14.11 -14.02 -15.40
CA PRO A 224 -14.45 -15.00 -16.43
C PRO A 224 -14.81 -16.39 -15.83
N ARG A 225 -14.36 -16.69 -14.61
CA ARG A 225 -14.69 -17.94 -13.92
C ARG A 225 -16.14 -18.03 -13.43
N ARG A 226 -16.87 -16.91 -13.46
CA ARG A 226 -18.27 -16.82 -13.02
C ARG A 226 -19.29 -16.87 -14.15
N GLY A 227 -18.84 -17.20 -15.37
CA GLY A 227 -19.70 -17.24 -16.55
C GLY A 227 -20.18 -15.87 -17.06
N ILE A 228 -21.28 -15.85 -17.81
CA ILE A 228 -21.90 -14.63 -18.32
C ILE A 228 -22.41 -13.81 -17.12
N PRO A 229 -22.10 -12.49 -17.05
CA PRO A 229 -22.51 -11.70 -15.92
C PRO A 229 -24.03 -11.54 -15.86
N GLU A 230 -24.62 -11.91 -14.75
CA GLU A 230 -25.97 -11.52 -14.36
C GLU A 230 -25.89 -10.15 -13.67
N GLY A 231 -26.84 -9.26 -13.97
CA GLY A 231 -26.87 -7.89 -13.43
C GLY A 231 -26.47 -6.83 -14.44
N GLU A 232 -27.13 -5.68 -14.35
CA GLU A 232 -27.00 -4.59 -15.32
C GLU A 232 -25.60 -4.02 -15.40
N ILE A 233 -24.98 -3.73 -14.24
CA ILE A 233 -23.70 -3.03 -14.19
C ILE A 233 -22.56 -3.98 -14.60
N ARG A 234 -22.60 -5.23 -14.15
CA ARG A 234 -21.63 -6.25 -14.56
C ARG A 234 -21.71 -6.53 -16.05
N TYR A 235 -22.92 -6.58 -16.61
CA TYR A 235 -23.13 -6.75 -18.05
C TYR A 235 -22.56 -5.57 -18.85
N GLN A 236 -22.77 -4.32 -18.39
CA GLN A 236 -22.13 -3.13 -18.97
C GLN A 236 -20.60 -3.24 -18.94
N MET A 237 -20.01 -3.67 -17.80
CA MET A 237 -18.57 -3.89 -17.67
C MET A 237 -18.08 -5.00 -18.62
N HIS A 238 -18.87 -6.03 -18.85
CA HIS A 238 -18.52 -7.10 -19.78
C HIS A 238 -18.51 -6.61 -21.24
N ARG A 239 -19.52 -5.84 -21.68
CA ARG A 239 -19.64 -5.36 -23.05
C ARG A 239 -18.70 -4.21 -23.39
N ALA A 240 -18.55 -3.26 -22.49
CA ALA A 240 -17.86 -2.00 -22.75
C ALA A 240 -16.95 -1.61 -21.56
N PHE A 241 -15.88 -2.40 -21.35
CA PHE A 241 -14.95 -2.14 -20.24
C PHE A 241 -14.12 -0.87 -20.44
N PRO A 242 -14.17 0.11 -19.54
CA PRO A 242 -13.49 1.39 -19.68
C PRO A 242 -11.98 1.29 -19.36
N ARG A 243 -11.20 0.68 -20.24
CA ARG A 243 -9.75 0.38 -20.04
C ARG A 243 -8.93 1.61 -19.67
N LYS A 244 -9.20 2.78 -20.29
CA LYS A 244 -8.48 4.03 -19.97
C LYS A 244 -8.70 4.48 -18.53
N LEU A 245 -9.93 4.34 -18.03
CA LEU A 245 -10.30 4.71 -16.67
C LEU A 245 -9.76 3.70 -15.65
N TYR A 246 -9.60 2.44 -16.04
CA TYR A 246 -9.07 1.36 -15.20
C TYR A 246 -7.55 1.37 -15.08
N GLY A 247 -6.82 1.85 -16.08
CA GLY A 247 -5.34 1.83 -16.12
C GLY A 247 -4.66 2.31 -14.83
N PRO A 248 -5.11 3.38 -14.17
CA PRO A 248 -4.53 3.86 -12.92
C PRO A 248 -4.58 2.86 -11.75
N ARG A 249 -5.37 1.78 -11.81
CA ARG A 249 -5.38 0.72 -10.79
C ARG A 249 -3.98 0.14 -10.56
N ALA A 250 -3.17 -0.01 -11.60
CA ALA A 250 -1.82 -0.55 -11.50
C ALA A 250 -0.92 0.19 -10.46
N LYS A 251 -1.25 1.42 -10.08
CA LYS A 251 -0.49 2.16 -9.06
C LYS A 251 -0.57 1.53 -7.67
N ILE A 252 -1.58 0.69 -7.36
CA ILE A 252 -1.62 -0.03 -6.08
C ILE A 252 -0.55 -1.13 -6.02
N GLU A 253 -0.21 -1.72 -7.15
CA GLU A 253 0.89 -2.69 -7.26
C GLU A 253 2.23 -2.01 -6.95
N THR A 254 2.40 -0.74 -7.36
CA THR A 254 3.55 0.09 -6.96
C THR A 254 3.59 0.30 -5.45
N VAL A 255 2.44 0.57 -4.81
CA VAL A 255 2.35 0.69 -3.34
C VAL A 255 2.81 -0.60 -2.67
N PHE A 256 2.28 -1.76 -3.08
CA PHE A 256 2.70 -3.04 -2.52
C PHE A 256 4.18 -3.37 -2.79
N SER A 257 4.67 -3.04 -3.99
CA SER A 257 6.08 -3.23 -4.35
C SER A 257 7.01 -2.41 -3.45
N VAL A 258 6.68 -1.14 -3.20
CA VAL A 258 7.46 -0.29 -2.28
C VAL A 258 7.43 -0.86 -0.87
N ILE A 259 6.25 -1.25 -0.36
CA ILE A 259 6.12 -1.81 0.99
C ILE A 259 6.98 -3.08 1.14
N LYS A 260 6.83 -4.03 0.21
CA LYS A 260 7.52 -5.31 0.30
C LYS A 260 9.04 -5.20 0.15
N ARG A 261 9.52 -4.25 -0.67
CA ARG A 261 10.95 -4.06 -0.90
C ARG A 261 11.62 -3.17 0.13
N LYS A 262 10.89 -2.14 0.63
CA LYS A 262 11.47 -1.10 1.47
C LYS A 262 11.20 -1.33 2.97
N LEU A 263 10.04 -1.86 3.32
CA LEU A 263 9.66 -2.08 4.70
C LEU A 263 9.76 -3.57 5.05
N SER A 264 8.80 -4.38 4.63
CA SER A 264 8.83 -5.83 4.83
C SER A 264 7.70 -6.53 4.06
N ALA A 265 7.93 -7.77 3.65
CA ALA A 265 6.89 -8.67 3.14
C ALA A 265 6.29 -9.56 4.25
N LYS A 266 6.64 -9.31 5.53
CA LYS A 266 6.30 -10.18 6.67
C LYS A 266 5.36 -9.46 7.64
N ALA A 267 4.48 -10.24 8.26
CA ALA A 267 3.65 -9.84 9.40
C ALA A 267 3.90 -10.83 10.56
N PRO A 268 5.06 -10.74 11.25
CA PRO A 268 5.48 -11.72 12.24
C PRO A 268 4.58 -11.70 13.48
N GLY A 269 4.25 -12.88 14.00
CA GLY A 269 3.47 -13.00 15.22
C GLY A 269 3.09 -14.44 15.53
N ARG A 270 3.09 -14.79 16.81
CA ARG A 270 2.69 -16.15 17.28
C ARG A 270 1.18 -16.37 17.24
N SER A 271 0.39 -15.31 17.14
CA SER A 271 -1.08 -15.39 17.07
C SER A 271 -1.62 -14.51 15.94
N LEU A 272 -2.79 -14.87 15.42
CA LEU A 272 -3.44 -14.10 14.36
C LEU A 272 -3.65 -12.62 14.72
N PRO A 273 -4.10 -12.22 15.92
CA PRO A 273 -4.23 -10.81 16.28
C PRO A 273 -2.89 -10.05 16.20
N LEU A 274 -1.77 -10.66 16.59
CA LEU A 274 -0.45 -10.03 16.46
C LEU A 274 -0.04 -9.86 15.00
N GLN A 275 -0.29 -10.87 14.16
CA GLN A 275 -0.01 -10.81 12.73
C GLN A 275 -0.84 -9.71 12.05
N VAL A 276 -2.12 -9.59 12.42
CA VAL A 276 -3.02 -8.52 11.94
C VAL A 276 -2.44 -7.15 12.30
N ARG A 277 -2.08 -6.91 13.57
CA ARG A 277 -1.49 -5.63 14.01
C ARG A 277 -0.20 -5.31 13.30
N GLN A 278 0.66 -6.31 13.06
CA GLN A 278 1.89 -6.13 12.28
C GLN A 278 1.61 -5.69 10.84
N ALA A 279 0.60 -6.26 10.19
CA ALA A 279 0.18 -5.85 8.85
C ALA A 279 -0.41 -4.43 8.85
N LEU A 280 -1.25 -4.10 9.83
CA LEU A 280 -1.82 -2.76 9.97
C LEU A 280 -0.73 -1.71 10.25
N LEU A 281 0.27 -2.05 11.06
CA LEU A 281 1.43 -1.19 11.29
C LEU A 281 2.26 -0.98 10.01
N LEU A 282 2.36 -1.97 9.10
CA LEU A 282 3.00 -1.76 7.80
C LEU A 282 2.34 -0.65 6.99
N GLY A 283 1.00 -0.65 6.93
CA GLY A 283 0.25 0.39 6.22
C GLY A 283 0.41 1.77 6.86
N LEU A 284 0.36 1.85 8.19
CA LEU A 284 0.64 3.09 8.91
C LEU A 284 2.06 3.58 8.64
N THR A 285 3.06 2.69 8.74
CA THR A 285 4.47 2.99 8.48
C THR A 285 4.70 3.47 7.05
N PHE A 286 4.05 2.84 6.07
CA PHE A 286 4.11 3.30 4.69
C PHE A 286 3.57 4.72 4.53
N ASN A 287 2.43 5.04 5.12
CA ASN A 287 1.89 6.39 5.05
C ASN A 287 2.79 7.42 5.76
N LEU A 288 3.38 7.07 6.91
CA LEU A 288 4.38 7.90 7.59
C LEU A 288 5.60 8.15 6.70
N TYR A 289 6.07 7.11 6.01
CA TYR A 289 7.13 7.23 5.02
C TYR A 289 6.75 8.17 3.86
N ARG A 290 5.52 8.12 3.38
CA ARG A 290 5.01 9.00 2.31
C ARG A 290 4.84 10.46 2.76
N LEU A 291 4.44 10.69 4.01
CA LEU A 291 4.26 12.05 4.57
C LEU A 291 5.52 12.90 4.53
N ARG A 292 6.68 12.30 4.62
CA ARG A 292 7.97 12.99 4.59
C ARG A 292 8.32 13.63 3.25
N HIS A 293 7.90 13.01 2.16
CA HIS A 293 8.24 13.49 0.81
C HIS A 293 7.77 14.92 0.51
N PRO A 294 6.57 15.36 0.92
CA PRO A 294 6.13 16.73 0.71
C PRO A 294 6.97 17.77 1.47
N LEU A 295 7.56 17.39 2.60
CA LEU A 295 8.35 18.30 3.43
C LEU A 295 9.76 18.52 2.88
N THR A 296 10.36 17.50 2.26
CA THR A 296 11.70 17.61 1.65
C THR A 296 11.71 18.36 0.32
N HIS A 297 10.65 18.25 -0.49
CA HIS A 297 10.56 18.98 -1.75
C HIS A 297 10.43 20.50 -1.58
N ARG A 298 9.88 21.00 -0.47
CA ARG A 298 9.80 22.44 -0.22
C ARG A 298 11.14 23.06 0.16
N GLY A 299 12.02 22.31 0.81
CA GLY A 299 13.37 22.77 1.17
C GLY A 299 14.33 22.78 -0.03
N CYS A 300 14.22 21.82 -0.93
CA CYS A 300 15.12 21.68 -2.07
C CYS A 300 14.81 22.65 -3.22
N GLN A 301 13.54 23.00 -3.44
CA GLN A 301 13.19 23.99 -4.48
C GLN A 301 13.54 25.44 -4.09
N GLN A 302 13.55 25.76 -2.79
CA GLN A 302 13.97 27.10 -2.37
C GLN A 302 15.50 27.29 -2.38
N SER A 303 16.29 26.22 -2.23
CA SER A 303 17.75 26.30 -2.33
C SER A 303 18.24 26.36 -3.79
N HIS A 304 17.56 25.70 -4.74
CA HIS A 304 17.92 25.75 -6.16
C HIS A 304 17.51 27.05 -6.86
N LEU A 305 16.45 27.74 -6.40
CA LEU A 305 16.05 29.01 -6.96
C LEU A 305 16.91 30.20 -6.48
N LYS A 306 17.67 30.02 -5.40
CA LYS A 306 18.62 31.02 -4.89
C LYS A 306 20.03 30.94 -5.48
N SER A 307 20.38 29.83 -6.16
CA SER A 307 21.69 29.63 -6.78
C SER A 307 21.77 29.94 -8.27
N PHE A 308 20.65 30.21 -8.92
CA PHE A 308 20.63 30.75 -10.29
C PHE A 308 20.11 32.18 -10.26
N GLY A 309 21.04 33.14 -10.12
CA GLY A 309 20.80 34.56 -10.30
C GLY A 309 20.44 34.83 -11.77
N MET A 310 19.17 34.73 -12.12
CA MET A 310 18.67 35.26 -13.37
C MET A 310 18.11 36.66 -13.14
N ASN A 311 18.91 37.64 -13.53
CA ASN A 311 18.55 39.06 -13.73
C ASN A 311 17.33 39.11 -14.67
N THR A 312 16.16 39.48 -14.14
CA THR A 312 15.00 39.78 -14.97
C THR A 312 15.13 41.16 -15.55
N TYR A 313 15.49 41.23 -16.81
CA TYR A 313 15.33 42.43 -17.61
C TYR A 313 13.82 42.74 -17.78
N ARG A 314 13.40 43.86 -17.18
CA ARG A 314 12.12 44.50 -17.46
C ARG A 314 12.18 45.12 -18.85
N LYS A 315 11.36 44.65 -19.80
CA LYS A 315 11.00 45.44 -21.01
C LYS A 315 9.52 45.77 -20.96
N SER A 316 9.30 47.03 -20.96
CA SER A 316 8.04 47.74 -21.13
C SER A 316 7.56 47.68 -22.59
N GLY A 317 6.24 47.53 -22.79
CA GLY A 317 5.45 48.16 -23.87
C GLY A 317 5.33 47.38 -25.16
N GLY A 318 4.06 47.21 -25.62
CA GLY A 318 3.72 46.93 -27.01
C GLY A 318 2.53 46.00 -27.22
N LEU A 319 1.45 46.54 -27.70
CA LEU A 319 0.15 46.03 -28.08
C LEU A 319 0.17 44.98 -29.22
N PRO A 320 -1.00 44.37 -29.59
CA PRO A 320 -1.09 43.03 -30.18
C PRO A 320 -1.14 43.03 -31.71
N LEU A 321 -0.72 41.92 -32.30
CA LEU A 321 -1.01 41.62 -33.71
C LEU A 321 -1.50 40.17 -33.86
N THR A 322 -2.71 40.08 -34.34
CA THR A 322 -3.35 38.94 -35.01
C THR A 322 -2.56 38.52 -36.25
N LEU A 323 -2.38 37.23 -36.49
CA LEU A 323 -2.34 36.65 -37.84
C LEU A 323 -2.49 35.12 -37.85
N THR A 324 -3.47 34.71 -38.50
CA THR A 324 -3.91 33.59 -39.32
C THR A 324 -2.88 32.55 -39.82
N SER A 325 -3.30 31.29 -39.73
CA SER A 325 -3.28 30.18 -40.71
C SER A 325 -1.98 29.63 -41.29
N LYS A 326 -1.97 28.29 -41.29
CA LYS A 326 -1.54 27.30 -42.30
C LYS A 326 -0.45 26.34 -41.85
N SER A 327 -0.85 25.03 -41.87
CA SER A 327 -0.01 23.82 -41.91
C SER A 327 0.85 23.80 -43.22
N PRO A 328 1.67 22.78 -43.54
CA PRO A 328 1.84 21.45 -42.95
C PRO A 328 3.33 21.00 -42.83
N PHE A 329 3.64 20.00 -42.05
CA PHE A 329 4.82 19.18 -42.32
C PHE A 329 4.55 17.70 -42.04
N ASN A 330 4.67 16.92 -43.12
CA ASN A 330 4.81 15.45 -43.16
C ASN A 330 6.10 15.01 -42.46
N LEU A 331 6.05 13.97 -41.67
CA LEU A 331 7.21 13.18 -41.31
C LEU A 331 6.92 11.69 -41.44
N HIS A 332 7.72 11.08 -42.30
CA HIS A 332 7.79 9.68 -42.68
C HIS A 332 7.88 8.73 -41.50
N PHE A 333 7.03 7.70 -41.52
CA PHE A 333 7.18 6.51 -40.69
C PHE A 333 8.06 5.47 -41.43
N ALA A 334 9.22 5.18 -40.87
CA ALA A 334 10.03 4.05 -41.26
C ALA A 334 9.48 2.76 -40.61
N ARG A 335 9.08 1.83 -41.45
CA ARG A 335 8.69 0.46 -41.10
C ARG A 335 9.93 -0.35 -40.76
N HIS A 336 10.03 -0.90 -39.56
CA HIS A 336 10.95 -2.01 -39.28
C HIS A 336 10.16 -3.31 -39.19
N HIS A 337 10.61 -4.25 -40.03
CA HIS A 337 10.13 -5.62 -40.19
C HIS A 337 10.37 -6.46 -38.93
N ALA A 338 9.30 -7.09 -38.42
CA ALA A 338 9.40 -8.15 -37.42
C ALA A 338 9.69 -9.49 -38.09
N VAL A 339 10.82 -10.07 -37.74
CA VAL A 339 11.20 -11.44 -38.13
C VAL A 339 10.47 -12.43 -37.23
N LYS A 340 9.62 -13.25 -37.82
CA LYS A 340 8.99 -14.42 -37.18
C LYS A 340 10.04 -15.53 -37.01
N ARG A 341 10.38 -15.87 -35.78
CA ARG A 341 11.09 -17.14 -35.46
C ARG A 341 10.06 -18.25 -35.26
N LYS A 342 10.12 -19.27 -36.11
CA LYS A 342 9.40 -20.54 -36.00
C LYS A 342 10.05 -21.39 -34.89
N SER A 343 9.25 -21.95 -34.01
CA SER A 343 9.65 -22.99 -33.05
C SER A 343 9.67 -24.36 -33.75
N PRO A 344 10.61 -25.25 -33.42
CA PRO A 344 10.63 -26.60 -33.98
C PRO A 344 9.63 -27.53 -33.28
N ALA A 345 9.01 -28.38 -34.09
CA ALA A 345 8.10 -29.44 -33.71
C ALA A 345 8.81 -30.52 -32.89
N ARG A 346 8.17 -30.95 -31.78
CA ARG A 346 8.55 -32.14 -31.00
C ARG A 346 8.00 -33.37 -31.71
N GLN A 347 8.89 -34.24 -32.16
CA GLN A 347 8.62 -35.61 -32.57
C GLN A 347 8.26 -36.48 -31.38
N LYS A 348 7.22 -37.30 -31.53
CA LYS A 348 6.89 -38.43 -30.63
C LYS A 348 7.81 -39.60 -30.92
N PRO A 349 8.26 -40.38 -29.94
CA PRO A 349 8.72 -41.74 -30.17
C PRO A 349 7.55 -42.72 -30.04
N GLU A 350 7.39 -43.54 -31.07
CA GLU A 350 6.60 -44.78 -31.08
C GLU A 350 7.44 -45.96 -30.59
N GLY A 351 6.77 -46.98 -30.08
CA GLY A 351 7.29 -48.31 -29.89
C GLY A 351 7.69 -48.60 -28.44
N GLY A 352 7.01 -49.40 -27.64
CA GLY A 352 6.60 -50.75 -27.88
C GLY A 352 7.43 -51.66 -26.99
N ALA A 353 6.82 -52.33 -26.01
CA ALA A 353 7.04 -53.71 -25.69
C ALA A 353 6.46 -54.08 -24.27
N ASP A 354 5.50 -54.95 -24.28
CA ASP A 354 5.08 -55.81 -23.19
C ASP A 354 6.25 -56.53 -22.54
N VAL A 355 6.32 -56.57 -21.23
CA VAL A 355 6.80 -57.71 -20.46
C VAL A 355 6.02 -57.80 -19.15
N SER A 356 5.13 -58.82 -19.11
CA SER A 356 4.60 -59.38 -17.86
C SER A 356 5.75 -60.06 -17.11
N LEU A 357 5.74 -60.03 -15.78
CA LEU A 357 5.89 -61.21 -14.89
C LEU A 357 6.18 -60.77 -13.44
N ARG A 358 5.26 -61.22 -12.59
CA ARG A 358 5.29 -61.51 -11.13
C ARG A 358 5.22 -60.36 -10.15
#